data_4252b7a09b2546d194841677d49a5c69
#
_entry.id   4252b7a09b2546d194841677d49a5c69
#
_cell.length_a   1.000
_cell.length_b   1.000
_cell.length_c   1.000
_cell.angle_alpha   90.00
_cell.angle_beta   90.00
_cell.angle_gamma   90.00
#
_symmetry.space_group_name_H-M   'P 1'
#
loop_
_entity.id
_entity.type
_entity.pdbx_description
1 polymer ?
#
loop_
_entity_poly.entity_id
_entity_poly.type
_entity_poly.pdbx_seq_one_letter_code
_entity_poly.pdbx_strand_id
1 'polypeptide(L)' 'MKHKAKRLSSGHYLYRGFEIICVGYYQPEHRVCWEAVDENGCGFGQSYSLKETKREIDDELDKTNK' A
#
# COMPACT_ATOMS: atom_id res chain seq x y z
N MET A 1 11.37 14.68 -5.50
CA MET A 1 10.30 15.00 -4.56
C MET A 1 9.54 13.75 -4.17
N LYS A 2 9.23 13.61 -2.91
CA LYS A 2 8.55 12.42 -2.45
C LYS A 2 7.04 12.57 -2.49
N HIS A 3 6.38 11.49 -2.85
CA HIS A 3 4.92 11.47 -2.86
C HIS A 3 4.39 11.25 -1.46
N LYS A 4 3.22 11.76 -1.22
CA LYS A 4 2.60 11.64 0.08
C LYS A 4 1.31 10.86 -0.03
N ALA A 5 1.08 9.99 0.94
CA ALA A 5 -0.16 9.27 1.02
C ALA A 5 -1.22 10.17 1.65
N LYS A 6 -2.43 10.11 1.12
CA LYS A 6 -3.54 10.86 1.66
C LYS A 6 -4.38 9.92 2.51
N ARG A 7 -4.57 10.28 3.78
CA ARG A 7 -5.39 9.47 4.67
C ARG A 7 -6.86 9.71 4.37
N LEU A 8 -7.55 8.65 3.99
CA LEU A 8 -8.97 8.73 3.70
C LEU A 8 -9.81 8.42 4.93
N SER A 9 -9.36 7.47 5.72
CA SER A 9 -9.98 7.12 6.97
C SER A 9 -9.00 6.29 7.75
N SER A 10 -9.41 5.83 8.93
CA SER A 10 -8.54 5.02 9.75
C SER A 10 -8.15 3.74 9.00
N GLY A 11 -6.86 3.54 8.80
CA GLY A 11 -6.38 2.35 8.11
C GLY A 11 -6.64 2.34 6.61
N HIS A 12 -6.91 3.51 6.04
CA HIS A 12 -7.21 3.60 4.62
C HIS A 12 -6.54 4.83 4.03
N TYR A 13 -5.65 4.62 3.07
CA TYR A 13 -4.87 5.70 2.48
C TYR A 13 -4.95 5.64 0.97
N LEU A 14 -4.68 6.76 0.34
CA LEU A 14 -4.57 6.85 -1.12
C LEU A 14 -3.15 7.30 -1.46
N TYR A 15 -2.48 6.55 -2.32
CA TYR A 15 -1.10 6.85 -2.67
C TYR A 15 -0.88 6.59 -4.15
N ARG A 16 -0.59 7.67 -4.90
CA ARG A 16 -0.28 7.59 -6.33
C ARG A 16 -1.32 6.80 -7.12
N GLY A 17 -2.59 6.95 -6.75
CA GLY A 17 -3.65 6.24 -7.45
C GLY A 17 -3.96 4.86 -6.90
N PHE A 18 -3.21 4.42 -5.92
CA PHE A 18 -3.46 3.12 -5.28
C PHE A 18 -4.12 3.34 -3.94
N GLU A 19 -5.04 2.44 -3.60
CA GLU A 19 -5.64 2.45 -2.28
C GLU A 19 -4.86 1.48 -1.39
N ILE A 20 -4.44 1.98 -0.24
CA ILE A 20 -3.71 1.18 0.74
C ILE A 20 -4.65 0.93 1.91
N ILE A 21 -4.90 -0.32 2.20
CA ILE A 21 -5.88 -0.71 3.21
C ILE A 21 -5.21 -1.55 4.28
N CYS A 22 -5.49 -1.23 5.53
CA CYS A 22 -5.03 -2.05 6.64
C CYS A 22 -5.93 -3.26 6.75
N VAL A 23 -5.40 -4.41 6.42
CA VAL A 23 -6.18 -5.65 6.43
C VAL A 23 -6.44 -6.12 7.85
N GLY A 24 -5.52 -5.82 8.77
CA GLY A 24 -5.68 -6.19 10.13
C GLY A 24 -4.44 -6.86 10.69
N TYR A 25 -4.57 -7.32 11.92
CA TYR A 25 -3.45 -7.94 12.62
C TYR A 25 -3.36 -9.42 12.23
N TYR A 26 -2.19 -9.82 11.77
CA TYR A 26 -1.95 -11.21 11.41
C TYR A 26 -1.27 -11.89 12.57
N GLN A 27 -2.04 -12.69 13.31
CA GLN A 27 -1.59 -13.25 14.55
C GLN A 27 -0.35 -14.16 14.43
N PRO A 28 -0.29 -15.07 13.47
CA PRO A 28 0.89 -15.94 13.36
C PRO A 28 2.18 -15.16 13.21
N GLU A 29 2.14 -14.02 12.54
CA GLU A 29 3.33 -13.21 12.34
C GLU A 29 3.47 -12.10 13.36
N HIS A 30 2.43 -11.89 14.17
CA HIS A 30 2.41 -10.81 15.15
C HIS A 30 2.65 -9.46 14.50
N ARG A 31 2.04 -9.24 13.34
CA ARG A 31 2.22 -8.01 12.58
C ARG A 31 0.92 -7.55 11.99
N VAL A 32 0.85 -6.25 11.75
CA VAL A 32 -0.27 -5.65 11.04
C VAL A 32 0.00 -5.76 9.56
N CYS A 33 -1.00 -6.22 8.81
CA CYS A 33 -0.85 -6.40 7.37
C CYS A 33 -1.53 -5.27 6.62
N TRP A 34 -0.92 -4.87 5.52
CA TRP A 34 -1.44 -3.83 4.64
C TRP A 34 -1.53 -4.38 3.23
N GLU A 35 -2.49 -3.89 2.48
CA GLU A 35 -2.69 -4.33 1.12
C GLU A 35 -2.91 -3.12 0.22
N ALA A 36 -2.34 -3.17 -0.99
CA ALA A 36 -2.52 -2.10 -1.96
C ALA A 36 -3.31 -2.62 -3.14
N VAL A 37 -4.26 -1.81 -3.61
CA VAL A 37 -5.04 -2.15 -4.79
C VAL A 37 -5.03 -0.96 -5.74
N ASP A 38 -5.01 -1.23 -7.04
CA ASP A 38 -5.04 -0.17 -8.01
C ASP A 38 -6.48 0.24 -8.31
N GLU A 39 -6.67 1.14 -9.26
CA GLU A 39 -8.00 1.65 -9.54
C GLU A 39 -8.92 0.59 -10.14
N ASN A 40 -8.36 -0.50 -10.62
CA ASN A 40 -9.15 -1.60 -11.16
C ASN A 40 -9.46 -2.64 -10.11
N GLY A 41 -9.01 -2.42 -8.88
CA GLY A 41 -9.26 -3.36 -7.81
C GLY A 41 -8.27 -4.50 -7.76
N CYS A 42 -7.19 -4.43 -8.51
CA CYS A 42 -6.17 -5.47 -8.50
C CYS A 42 -5.16 -5.19 -7.40
N GLY A 43 -5.05 -6.11 -6.47
CA GLY A 43 -4.07 -6.00 -5.42
C GLY A 43 -2.73 -6.57 -5.86
N PHE A 44 -1.65 -6.10 -5.24
CA PHE A 44 -0.37 -6.70 -5.52
C PHE A 44 0.41 -6.87 -4.22
N GLY A 45 0.20 -8.01 -3.62
CA GLY A 45 0.96 -8.37 -2.46
C GLY A 45 0.47 -7.72 -1.18
N GLN A 46 1.04 -8.19 -0.11
CA GLN A 46 0.76 -7.68 1.21
C GLN A 46 2.06 -7.26 1.86
N SER A 47 1.98 -6.21 2.65
CA SER A 47 3.14 -5.70 3.35
C SER A 47 2.81 -5.59 4.83
N TYR A 48 3.85 -5.41 5.63
CA TYR A 48 3.66 -5.34 7.08
C TYR A 48 3.74 -3.93 7.62
N SER A 49 3.83 -2.94 6.75
CA SER A 49 3.82 -1.56 7.18
C SER A 49 3.39 -0.66 6.04
N LEU A 50 2.88 0.50 6.39
CA LEU A 50 2.48 1.48 5.39
C LEU A 50 3.68 1.91 4.56
N LYS A 51 4.82 2.04 5.21
CA LYS A 51 6.04 2.46 4.53
C LYS A 51 6.46 1.44 3.47
N GLU A 52 6.38 0.17 3.79
CA GLU A 52 6.70 -0.88 2.83
C GLU A 52 5.72 -0.91 1.67
N THR A 53 4.45 -0.71 1.97
CA THR A 53 3.44 -0.69 0.92
C THR A 53 3.70 0.45 -0.05
N LYS A 54 4.02 1.63 0.45
CA LYS A 54 4.32 2.76 -0.41
C LYS A 54 5.56 2.49 -1.26
N ARG A 55 6.55 1.86 -0.68
CA ARG A 55 7.76 1.53 -1.40
C ARG A 55 7.48 0.54 -2.53
N GLU A 56 6.63 -0.42 -2.29
CA GLU A 56 6.28 -1.39 -3.33
C GLU A 56 5.52 -0.72 -4.47
N ILE A 57 4.66 0.23 -4.15
CA ILE A 57 3.97 0.99 -5.18
C ILE A 57 4.97 1.78 -6.00
N ASP A 58 5.91 2.44 -5.33
CA ASP A 58 6.94 3.20 -6.04
C ASP A 58 7.75 2.31 -6.97
N ASP A 59 8.14 1.13 -6.48
CA ASP A 59 8.91 0.21 -7.30
C ASP A 59 8.15 -0.21 -8.53
N GLU A 60 6.88 -0.50 -8.36
CA GLU A 60 6.06 -0.95 -9.48
C GLU A 60 5.88 0.15 -10.52
N LEU A 61 5.59 1.35 -10.08
CA LEU A 61 5.36 2.46 -11.00
C LEU A 61 6.67 2.91 -11.66
N ASP A 62 7.74 2.96 -10.90
CA ASP A 62 9.02 3.40 -11.45
C ASP A 62 9.59 2.35 -12.40
N LYS A 63 9.25 1.09 -12.17
CA LYS A 63 9.72 0.02 -13.03
C LYS A 63 9.13 0.14 -14.44
N THR A 64 7.88 0.55 -14.53
CA THR A 64 7.23 0.69 -15.84
C THR A 64 7.57 1.99 -16.52
N ASN A 65 8.21 2.89 -15.82
CA ASN A 65 8.49 4.23 -16.32
C ASN A 65 9.86 4.35 -16.97
N LYS A 66 10.42 3.29 -17.32
CA LYS A 66 11.77 3.31 -17.91
C LYS A 66 11.80 3.66 -19.36
#